data_16ca7946540292c2ad65d95ed2ead2ac
#
_entry.id   16ca7946540292c2ad65d95ed2ead2ac
#
_cell.length_a   1.000
_cell.length_b   1.000
_cell.length_c   1.000
_cell.angle_alpha   90.00
_cell.angle_beta   90.00
_cell.angle_gamma   90.00
#
_symmetry.space_group_name_H-M   'P 1'
#
loop_
_entity.id
_entity.type
_entity.pdbx_description
1 polymer ?
#
loop_
_entity_poly.entity_id
_entity_poly.type
_entity_poly.pdbx_seq_one_letter_code
_entity_poly.pdbx_strand_id
1 'polypeptide(L)'
;MTPMTKVHEDRPVLPTQQDEVAAAGSELIGGPLGRYARLGGHWLGPVRVVALVAIGMFALGMVQKLPCYEWAWFQGATSQYTHACYSDIPHLYAVRGFADNLTPYFDRIPGDMEYLEYPVLTGLFMEIASWLTPGSGTMQHREQMYWMVNAGMLMACAAVIAVCVARTHRRRPWDALLFALAPAFALTATINWDLLAIALTAAGMLMWSRGRTVLFGVLIGLATAAKLYPVLLLGVLFVLCWRAGKWRAFGGAVLGAAGAWLVANLPVMVLAWEGWSKFYTFSQERPIDFGSVWLLISQRSGNPLHDANTYATGLTLLLCGAIGLLALTAPRRPRFAQLAFLVVAAFILCNKVYSPQYVLWLIPLAALARPRWRDFLIWQAGEVVYFLGIWFYLAYINSGDKHQGLPVEGYQVAIAAHLLTTLYLCAVVVRDVLLPEHDVVRRDGSDDPSGGVLDGAEDVFVLSDAARAPREAAPSEGQRVDWGTGPRD
;
A
#
# COMPACT_ATOMS: atom_id res chain seq x y z
N MET A 1 3.47 19.76 -45.11
CA MET A 1 3.26 18.51 -44.33
C MET A 1 3.36 18.85 -42.86
N THR A 2 2.25 19.05 -42.23
CA THR A 2 2.12 19.41 -40.82
C THR A 2 2.12 18.10 -39.99
N PRO A 3 2.87 18.00 -38.87
CA PRO A 3 2.92 16.76 -38.13
C PRO A 3 1.66 16.63 -37.25
N MET A 4 0.67 15.86 -37.75
CA MET A 4 -0.56 15.53 -37.05
C MET A 4 -0.44 14.42 -35.98
N THR A 5 0.76 13.91 -35.73
CA THR A 5 0.97 12.69 -34.91
C THR A 5 1.24 12.93 -33.42
N LYS A 6 1.52 14.16 -32.96
CA LYS A 6 1.84 14.42 -31.54
C LYS A 6 0.65 14.72 -30.62
N VAL A 7 -0.51 15.05 -31.14
CA VAL A 7 -1.66 15.50 -30.33
C VAL A 7 -2.42 14.34 -29.67
N HIS A 8 -2.27 13.09 -30.15
CA HIS A 8 -2.94 11.92 -29.56
C HIS A 8 -2.18 11.27 -28.40
N GLU A 9 -0.86 11.51 -28.29
CA GLU A 9 -0.01 10.85 -27.27
C GLU A 9 -0.17 11.39 -25.83
N ASP A 10 -0.71 12.59 -25.65
CA ASP A 10 -0.78 13.26 -24.33
C ASP A 10 -2.17 13.17 -23.65
N ARG A 11 -3.15 12.57 -24.25
CA ARG A 11 -4.49 12.49 -23.67
C ARG A 11 -4.56 11.44 -22.55
N PRO A 12 -5.14 11.79 -21.38
CA PRO A 12 -5.37 10.80 -20.33
C PRO A 12 -6.29 9.69 -20.80
N VAL A 13 -5.93 8.45 -20.45
CA VAL A 13 -6.79 7.28 -20.64
C VAL A 13 -7.96 7.34 -19.66
N LEU A 14 -9.18 7.16 -20.15
CA LEU A 14 -10.37 7.10 -19.31
C LEU A 14 -10.64 5.64 -18.91
N PRO A 15 -10.78 5.33 -17.61
CA PRO A 15 -11.07 3.97 -17.15
C PRO A 15 -12.32 3.37 -17.81
N THR A 16 -13.35 4.18 -18.04
CA THR A 16 -14.60 3.78 -18.71
C THR A 16 -14.42 3.24 -20.14
N GLN A 17 -13.29 3.51 -20.76
CA GLN A 17 -12.97 2.97 -22.10
C GLN A 17 -12.26 1.62 -22.08
N GLN A 18 -11.70 1.23 -20.91
CA GLN A 18 -10.84 0.05 -20.80
C GLN A 18 -11.30 -0.94 -19.71
N ASP A 19 -12.21 -0.54 -18.84
CA ASP A 19 -12.69 -1.34 -17.71
C ASP A 19 -14.21 -1.39 -17.69
N GLU A 20 -14.78 -2.59 -17.80
CA GLU A 20 -16.23 -2.82 -17.90
C GLU A 20 -16.97 -2.40 -16.61
N VAL A 21 -16.34 -2.57 -15.44
CA VAL A 21 -16.94 -2.18 -14.15
C VAL A 21 -17.00 -0.66 -14.04
N ALA A 22 -15.92 0.04 -14.45
CA ALA A 22 -15.90 1.49 -14.49
C ALA A 22 -16.93 2.05 -15.48
N ALA A 23 -17.09 1.38 -16.65
CA ALA A 23 -18.10 1.75 -17.66
C ALA A 23 -19.52 1.59 -17.09
N ALA A 24 -19.83 0.43 -16.49
CA ALA A 24 -21.14 0.16 -15.90
C ALA A 24 -21.45 1.13 -14.72
N GLY A 25 -20.46 1.38 -13.84
CA GLY A 25 -20.60 2.36 -12.77
C GLY A 25 -20.85 3.78 -13.27
N SER A 26 -20.16 4.19 -14.33
CA SER A 26 -20.37 5.50 -14.96
C SER A 26 -21.77 5.63 -15.57
N GLU A 27 -22.28 4.58 -16.21
CA GLU A 27 -23.66 4.59 -16.73
C GLU A 27 -24.71 4.66 -15.62
N LEU A 28 -24.49 3.94 -14.53
CA LEU A 28 -25.40 3.93 -13.39
C LEU A 28 -25.48 5.30 -12.69
N ILE A 29 -24.34 5.97 -12.50
CA ILE A 29 -24.22 7.25 -11.77
C ILE A 29 -24.46 8.43 -12.72
N GLY A 30 -23.86 8.41 -13.88
CA GLY A 30 -23.84 9.52 -14.83
C GLY A 30 -24.98 9.53 -15.83
N GLY A 31 -25.56 8.37 -16.16
CA GLY A 31 -26.59 8.22 -17.17
C GLY A 31 -26.34 9.04 -18.44
N PRO A 32 -27.38 9.64 -19.06
CA PRO A 32 -27.23 10.54 -20.21
C PRO A 32 -26.42 11.81 -19.90
N LEU A 33 -26.49 12.32 -18.67
CA LEU A 33 -25.75 13.52 -18.23
C LEU A 33 -24.24 13.29 -18.19
N GLY A 34 -23.78 12.10 -17.79
CA GLY A 34 -22.36 11.75 -17.77
C GLY A 34 -21.74 11.75 -19.19
N ARG A 35 -22.50 11.44 -20.22
CA ARG A 35 -22.05 11.49 -21.62
C ARG A 35 -21.74 12.90 -22.10
N TYR A 36 -22.39 13.90 -21.53
CA TYR A 36 -22.23 15.30 -21.88
C TYR A 36 -21.34 16.07 -20.92
N ALA A 37 -20.86 15.43 -19.85
CA ALA A 37 -19.95 16.04 -18.89
C ALA A 37 -18.65 16.44 -19.57
N ARG A 38 -18.39 17.75 -19.69
CA ARG A 38 -17.11 18.28 -20.17
C ARG A 38 -16.12 18.31 -19.00
N LEU A 39 -15.26 17.33 -18.92
CA LEU A 39 -14.12 17.33 -18.02
C LEU A 39 -13.03 18.27 -18.59
N GLY A 40 -13.18 19.57 -18.42
CA GLY A 40 -12.30 20.50 -19.11
C GLY A 40 -12.11 21.87 -18.48
N GLY A 41 -12.41 22.03 -17.20
CA GLY A 41 -11.98 23.23 -16.47
C GLY A 41 -10.57 23.02 -15.93
N HIS A 42 -9.65 23.96 -16.12
CA HIS A 42 -8.30 23.91 -15.58
C HIS A 42 -8.23 23.67 -14.05
N TRP A 43 -9.33 23.88 -13.35
CA TRP A 43 -9.42 23.73 -11.89
C TRP A 43 -9.73 22.31 -11.42
N LEU A 44 -10.49 21.52 -12.14
CA LEU A 44 -10.89 20.14 -11.79
C LEU A 44 -10.16 19.08 -12.63
N GLY A 45 -8.84 19.20 -12.71
CA GLY A 45 -8.02 18.15 -13.35
C GLY A 45 -8.02 16.82 -12.55
N PRO A 46 -7.73 15.68 -13.23
CA PRO A 46 -7.82 14.34 -12.63
C PRO A 46 -7.13 14.21 -11.28
N VAL A 47 -5.93 14.76 -11.14
CA VAL A 47 -5.12 14.70 -9.91
C VAL A 47 -5.84 15.37 -8.73
N ARG A 48 -6.49 16.52 -8.97
CA ARG A 48 -7.23 17.25 -7.92
C ARG A 48 -8.50 16.49 -7.53
N VAL A 49 -9.22 15.95 -8.50
CA VAL A 49 -10.42 15.15 -8.23
C VAL A 49 -10.08 13.92 -7.40
N VAL A 50 -9.03 13.18 -7.78
CA VAL A 50 -8.57 12.00 -7.03
C VAL A 50 -8.16 12.38 -5.60
N ALA A 51 -7.44 13.49 -5.41
CA ALA A 51 -7.06 13.95 -4.08
C ALA A 51 -8.29 14.33 -3.22
N LEU A 52 -9.27 15.03 -3.80
CA LEU A 52 -10.51 15.38 -3.10
C LEU A 52 -11.34 14.14 -2.74
N VAL A 53 -11.41 13.16 -3.64
CA VAL A 53 -12.09 11.89 -3.38
C VAL A 53 -11.39 11.14 -2.24
N ALA A 54 -10.04 11.10 -2.23
CA ALA A 54 -9.28 10.48 -1.14
C ALA A 54 -9.52 11.15 0.21
N ILE A 55 -9.55 12.49 0.25
CA ILE A 55 -9.91 13.27 1.45
C ILE A 55 -11.33 12.96 1.91
N GLY A 56 -12.30 12.93 0.98
CA GLY A 56 -13.69 12.58 1.28
C GLY A 56 -13.84 11.16 1.83
N MET A 57 -13.13 10.21 1.24
CA MET A 57 -13.16 8.81 1.70
C MET A 57 -12.48 8.64 3.07
N PHE A 58 -11.38 9.37 3.32
CA PHE A 58 -10.76 9.44 4.64
C PHE A 58 -11.71 10.02 5.68
N ALA A 59 -12.40 11.12 5.36
CA ALA A 59 -13.42 11.74 6.23
C ALA A 59 -14.58 10.77 6.51
N LEU A 60 -15.01 9.98 5.51
CA LEU A 60 -16.00 8.91 5.71
C LEU A 60 -15.50 7.86 6.71
N GLY A 61 -14.21 7.50 6.62
CA GLY A 61 -13.55 6.63 7.61
C GLY A 61 -13.53 7.24 9.01
N MET A 62 -13.37 8.55 9.15
CA MET A 62 -13.49 9.22 10.45
C MET A 62 -14.92 9.13 11.00
N VAL A 63 -15.95 9.29 10.14
CA VAL A 63 -17.34 9.09 10.54
C VAL A 63 -17.59 7.67 11.06
N GLN A 64 -17.00 6.67 10.45
CA GLN A 64 -17.09 5.28 10.91
C GLN A 64 -16.48 5.09 12.32
N LYS A 65 -15.53 5.94 12.73
CA LYS A 65 -14.92 5.92 14.06
C LYS A 65 -15.69 6.70 15.13
N LEU A 66 -16.74 7.45 14.78
CA LEU A 66 -17.51 8.29 15.73
C LEU A 66 -18.01 7.52 16.96
N PRO A 67 -18.56 6.29 16.87
CA PRO A 67 -19.00 5.57 18.06
C PRO A 67 -17.88 5.34 19.07
N CYS A 68 -16.65 5.01 18.60
CA CYS A 68 -15.49 4.91 19.45
C CYS A 68 -15.04 6.27 19.99
N TYR A 69 -15.00 7.29 19.12
CA TYR A 69 -14.60 8.64 19.51
C TYR A 69 -15.48 9.18 20.66
N GLU A 70 -16.80 8.99 20.57
CA GLU A 70 -17.72 9.51 21.59
C GLU A 70 -17.78 8.64 22.84
N TRP A 71 -17.75 7.30 22.72
CA TRP A 71 -18.08 6.43 23.83
C TRP A 71 -17.22 5.20 24.01
N ALA A 72 -16.91 4.47 22.94
CA ALA A 72 -16.44 3.09 23.07
C ALA A 72 -14.97 2.93 23.44
N TRP A 73 -14.10 3.85 23.07
CA TRP A 73 -12.70 3.80 23.49
C TRP A 73 -12.54 3.93 25.02
N PHE A 74 -13.53 4.52 25.71
CA PHE A 74 -13.47 4.86 27.13
C PHE A 74 -14.44 4.09 28.01
N GLN A 75 -15.39 3.37 27.42
CA GLN A 75 -16.47 2.70 28.18
C GLN A 75 -16.31 1.19 28.31
N GLY A 76 -15.27 0.62 27.76
CA GLY A 76 -15.00 -0.80 27.84
C GLY A 76 -14.51 -1.40 26.54
N ALA A 77 -13.63 -2.39 26.65
CA ALA A 77 -12.92 -3.00 25.53
C ALA A 77 -13.87 -3.59 24.45
N THR A 78 -15.01 -4.13 24.84
CA THR A 78 -15.95 -4.80 23.93
C THR A 78 -16.64 -3.86 22.97
N SER A 79 -17.01 -2.63 23.42
CA SER A 79 -17.74 -1.67 22.58
C SER A 79 -16.96 -1.23 21.34
N GLN A 80 -15.66 -1.03 21.42
CA GLN A 80 -14.83 -0.66 20.26
C GLN A 80 -14.77 -1.77 19.21
N TYR A 81 -14.92 -3.02 19.63
CA TYR A 81 -14.89 -4.16 18.72
C TYR A 81 -16.26 -4.44 18.10
N THR A 82 -17.35 -4.36 18.90
CA THR A 82 -18.72 -4.57 18.36
C THR A 82 -19.13 -3.51 17.35
N HIS A 83 -18.57 -2.28 17.43
CA HIS A 83 -18.76 -1.20 16.44
C HIS A 83 -17.68 -1.17 15.36
N ALA A 84 -16.72 -2.11 15.39
CA ALA A 84 -15.60 -2.20 14.46
C ALA A 84 -14.82 -0.87 14.29
N CYS A 85 -14.75 -0.04 15.35
CA CYS A 85 -14.21 1.32 15.29
C CYS A 85 -12.89 1.50 16.07
N TYR A 86 -12.21 0.40 16.43
CA TYR A 86 -10.92 0.41 17.12
C TYR A 86 -9.85 1.27 16.42
N SER A 87 -9.00 1.89 17.21
CA SER A 87 -7.80 2.61 16.78
C SER A 87 -6.71 2.51 17.86
N ASP A 88 -5.46 2.28 17.45
CA ASP A 88 -4.29 2.31 18.36
C ASP A 88 -4.01 3.73 18.86
N ILE A 89 -4.33 4.74 18.06
CA ILE A 89 -3.89 6.12 18.24
C ILE A 89 -4.29 6.69 19.62
N PRO A 90 -5.57 6.68 20.03
CA PRO A 90 -5.94 7.23 21.34
C PRO A 90 -5.39 6.41 22.51
N HIS A 91 -5.36 5.08 22.36
CA HIS A 91 -4.86 4.19 23.42
C HIS A 91 -3.37 4.41 23.72
N LEU A 92 -2.56 4.57 22.64
CA LEU A 92 -1.12 4.71 22.79
C LEU A 92 -0.70 6.10 23.30
N TYR A 93 -1.58 7.11 23.26
CA TYR A 93 -1.28 8.43 23.79
C TYR A 93 -0.93 8.40 25.29
N ALA A 94 -1.76 7.75 26.09
CA ALA A 94 -1.51 7.61 27.52
C ALA A 94 -0.46 6.52 27.82
N VAL A 95 -0.63 5.30 27.27
CA VAL A 95 0.21 4.15 27.64
C VAL A 95 1.62 4.18 27.05
N ARG A 96 1.93 5.10 26.16
CA ARG A 96 3.30 5.34 25.65
C ARG A 96 3.89 6.65 26.14
N GLY A 97 3.31 7.25 27.18
CA GLY A 97 3.87 8.40 27.91
C GLY A 97 3.75 9.74 27.18
N PHE A 98 3.11 9.82 26.01
CA PHE A 98 2.91 11.08 25.30
C PHE A 98 2.04 12.05 26.12
N ALA A 99 1.09 11.54 26.87
CA ALA A 99 0.26 12.33 27.79
C ALA A 99 1.06 12.97 28.93
N ASP A 100 2.17 12.36 29.31
CA ASP A 100 3.05 12.80 30.39
C ASP A 100 4.29 13.54 29.88
N ASN A 101 4.31 13.88 28.57
CA ASN A 101 5.41 14.53 27.86
C ASN A 101 6.74 13.74 27.91
N LEU A 102 6.68 12.41 27.97
CA LEU A 102 7.86 11.58 27.84
C LEU A 102 8.34 11.59 26.38
N THR A 103 9.66 11.73 26.22
CA THR A 103 10.29 11.77 24.88
C THR A 103 10.51 10.35 24.37
N PRO A 104 9.93 9.97 23.21
CA PRO A 104 10.10 8.63 22.65
C PRO A 104 11.57 8.22 22.56
N TYR A 105 11.85 6.96 22.86
CA TYR A 105 13.17 6.32 22.87
C TYR A 105 14.12 6.75 23.98
N PHE A 106 14.02 7.99 24.48
CA PHE A 106 14.93 8.54 25.50
C PHE A 106 14.42 8.29 26.91
N ASP A 107 13.11 8.45 27.12
CA ASP A 107 12.49 8.25 28.43
C ASP A 107 11.90 6.85 28.53
N ARG A 108 12.02 6.24 29.73
CA ARG A 108 11.37 4.96 30.02
C ARG A 108 9.87 5.17 30.25
N ILE A 109 9.08 4.35 29.59
CA ILE A 109 7.63 4.30 29.74
C ILE A 109 7.29 3.40 30.93
N PRO A 110 6.33 3.77 31.80
CA PRO A 110 5.88 2.89 32.85
C PRO A 110 5.29 1.58 32.34
N GLY A 111 5.62 0.46 33.01
CA GLY A 111 5.14 -0.89 32.66
C GLY A 111 6.14 -1.71 31.86
N ASP A 112 5.71 -2.89 31.38
CA ASP A 112 6.57 -3.91 30.76
C ASP A 112 7.16 -3.52 29.40
N MET A 113 6.59 -2.51 28.74
CA MET A 113 7.06 -2.09 27.42
C MET A 113 8.37 -1.31 27.46
N GLU A 114 8.67 -0.59 28.54
CA GLU A 114 9.86 0.22 28.83
C GLU A 114 10.15 1.34 27.83
N TYR A 115 10.05 1.11 26.50
CA TYR A 115 10.30 2.07 25.43
C TYR A 115 9.30 1.92 24.29
N LEU A 116 9.21 2.94 23.42
CA LEU A 116 8.33 2.94 22.25
C LEU A 116 8.74 1.87 21.23
N GLU A 117 7.81 0.99 20.86
CA GLU A 117 7.99 -0.12 19.92
C GLU A 117 7.76 0.24 18.45
N TYR A 118 7.91 1.50 18.08
CA TYR A 118 7.77 1.98 16.71
C TYR A 118 9.10 2.44 16.13
N PRO A 119 9.29 2.41 14.78
CA PRO A 119 10.48 3.00 14.16
C PRO A 119 10.58 4.52 14.39
N VAL A 120 11.79 5.05 14.34
CA VAL A 120 12.13 6.42 14.76
C VAL A 120 11.26 7.51 14.12
N LEU A 121 11.01 7.42 12.80
CA LEU A 121 10.24 8.47 12.12
C LEU A 121 8.74 8.41 12.48
N THR A 122 8.22 7.22 12.78
CA THR A 122 6.84 7.09 13.29
C THR A 122 6.75 7.64 14.72
N GLY A 123 7.71 7.35 15.60
CA GLY A 123 7.73 7.95 16.92
C GLY A 123 7.83 9.48 16.89
N LEU A 124 8.63 10.05 15.99
CA LEU A 124 8.68 11.50 15.79
C LEU A 124 7.33 12.06 15.29
N PHE A 125 6.63 11.34 14.42
CA PHE A 125 5.30 11.75 13.95
C PHE A 125 4.28 11.73 15.11
N MET A 126 4.33 10.71 15.97
CA MET A 126 3.50 10.61 17.17
C MET A 126 3.82 11.76 18.16
N GLU A 127 5.09 12.08 18.33
CA GLU A 127 5.56 13.16 19.19
C GLU A 127 5.11 14.54 18.68
N ILE A 128 5.25 14.81 17.39
CA ILE A 128 4.73 16.05 16.80
C ILE A 128 3.22 16.18 17.01
N ALA A 129 2.46 15.08 16.86
CA ALA A 129 1.03 15.08 17.14
C ALA A 129 0.73 15.36 18.62
N SER A 130 1.57 14.86 19.55
CA SER A 130 1.46 15.16 20.97
C SER A 130 1.68 16.64 21.27
N TRP A 131 2.70 17.28 20.68
CA TRP A 131 2.94 18.72 20.86
C TRP A 131 1.80 19.59 20.35
N LEU A 132 1.08 19.13 19.33
CA LEU A 132 -0.08 19.82 18.76
C LEU A 132 -1.38 19.55 19.54
N THR A 133 -1.36 18.60 20.48
CA THR A 133 -2.53 18.22 21.27
C THR A 133 -2.65 19.12 22.50
N PRO A 134 -3.82 19.72 22.78
CA PRO A 134 -4.00 20.54 23.97
C PRO A 134 -3.71 19.75 25.26
N GLY A 135 -2.84 20.28 26.11
CA GLY A 135 -2.48 19.65 27.39
C GLY A 135 -3.54 19.79 28.50
N SER A 136 -4.62 20.57 28.29
CA SER A 136 -5.68 20.83 29.26
C SER A 136 -6.89 19.91 29.06
N GLY A 137 -7.65 19.69 30.11
CA GLY A 137 -8.85 18.87 30.11
C GLY A 137 -8.65 17.48 30.73
N THR A 138 -9.70 16.67 30.67
CA THR A 138 -9.63 15.26 31.12
C THR A 138 -8.75 14.44 30.20
N MET A 139 -8.22 13.32 30.69
CA MET A 139 -7.44 12.38 29.86
C MET A 139 -8.23 11.96 28.63
N GLN A 140 -9.52 11.65 28.79
CA GLN A 140 -10.42 11.32 27.68
C GLN A 140 -10.45 12.41 26.60
N HIS A 141 -10.58 13.67 27.00
CA HIS A 141 -10.58 14.79 26.04
C HIS A 141 -9.24 14.93 25.32
N ARG A 142 -8.13 14.75 26.04
CA ARG A 142 -6.78 14.81 25.46
C ARG A 142 -6.54 13.68 24.45
N GLU A 143 -7.00 12.45 24.74
CA GLU A 143 -6.93 11.31 23.80
C GLU A 143 -7.78 11.55 22.56
N GLN A 144 -8.98 12.13 22.72
CA GLN A 144 -9.85 12.54 21.58
C GLN A 144 -9.14 13.58 20.70
N MET A 145 -8.54 14.61 21.31
CA MET A 145 -7.79 15.64 20.58
C MET A 145 -6.55 15.07 19.90
N TYR A 146 -5.81 14.20 20.57
CA TYR A 146 -4.67 13.51 19.98
C TYR A 146 -5.07 12.71 18.76
N TRP A 147 -6.19 11.97 18.83
CA TRP A 147 -6.72 11.26 17.65
C TRP A 147 -7.09 12.22 16.52
N MET A 148 -7.75 13.34 16.81
CA MET A 148 -8.12 14.36 15.80
C MET A 148 -6.91 14.99 15.12
N VAL A 149 -5.86 15.33 15.87
CA VAL A 149 -4.61 15.88 15.34
C VAL A 149 -3.95 14.85 14.41
N ASN A 150 -3.81 13.60 14.88
CA ASN A 150 -3.28 12.51 14.05
C ASN A 150 -4.12 12.28 12.80
N ALA A 151 -5.45 12.28 12.89
CA ALA A 151 -6.33 12.14 11.73
C ALA A 151 -6.10 13.25 10.70
N GLY A 152 -5.92 14.50 11.12
CA GLY A 152 -5.56 15.60 10.24
C GLY A 152 -4.21 15.40 9.54
N MET A 153 -3.19 14.96 10.27
CA MET A 153 -1.85 14.66 9.71
C MET A 153 -1.89 13.47 8.75
N LEU A 154 -2.61 12.41 9.09
CA LEU A 154 -2.79 11.23 8.25
C LEU A 154 -3.64 11.52 6.99
N MET A 155 -4.63 12.42 7.09
CA MET A 155 -5.38 12.90 5.92
C MET A 155 -4.47 13.64 4.93
N ALA A 156 -3.53 14.44 5.42
CA ALA A 156 -2.52 15.06 4.55
C ALA A 156 -1.64 14.00 3.87
N CYS A 157 -1.22 12.95 4.59
CA CYS A 157 -0.52 11.81 3.99
C CYS A 157 -1.36 11.13 2.90
N ALA A 158 -2.66 10.90 3.14
CA ALA A 158 -3.56 10.31 2.16
C ALA A 158 -3.68 11.17 0.88
N ALA A 159 -3.77 12.48 1.02
CA ALA A 159 -3.77 13.39 -0.13
C ALA A 159 -2.45 13.33 -0.92
N VAL A 160 -1.31 13.23 -0.23
CA VAL A 160 0.01 13.04 -0.87
C VAL A 160 0.05 11.72 -1.64
N ILE A 161 -0.41 10.61 -1.06
CA ILE A 161 -0.48 9.30 -1.73
C ILE A 161 -1.31 9.42 -3.02
N ALA A 162 -2.52 9.97 -2.92
CA ALA A 162 -3.44 10.13 -4.05
C ALA A 162 -2.80 10.92 -5.20
N VAL A 163 -2.14 12.05 -4.88
CA VAL A 163 -1.43 12.89 -5.87
C VAL A 163 -0.25 12.15 -6.48
N CYS A 164 0.55 11.43 -5.67
CA CYS A 164 1.72 10.72 -6.17
C CYS A 164 1.33 9.56 -7.09
N VAL A 165 0.35 8.75 -6.70
CA VAL A 165 -0.16 7.64 -7.53
C VAL A 165 -0.72 8.17 -8.83
N ALA A 166 -1.58 9.21 -8.78
CA ALA A 166 -2.17 9.81 -9.98
C ALA A 166 -1.13 10.41 -10.95
N ARG A 167 0.03 10.82 -10.44
CA ARG A 167 1.11 11.41 -11.25
C ARG A 167 2.14 10.40 -11.71
N THR A 168 2.21 9.21 -11.12
CA THR A 168 3.20 8.18 -11.48
C THR A 168 2.97 7.70 -12.92
N HIS A 169 1.76 7.32 -13.28
CA HIS A 169 1.36 7.00 -14.66
C HIS A 169 0.76 8.24 -15.33
N ARG A 170 1.56 9.00 -16.09
CA ARG A 170 1.15 10.30 -16.67
C ARG A 170 -0.14 10.24 -17.48
N ARG A 171 -0.33 9.17 -18.27
CA ARG A 171 -1.52 8.97 -19.12
C ARG A 171 -2.69 8.33 -18.40
N ARG A 172 -2.49 7.78 -17.19
CA ARG A 172 -3.49 7.02 -16.43
C ARG A 172 -3.74 7.59 -15.01
N PRO A 173 -3.95 8.90 -14.86
CA PRO A 173 -4.11 9.53 -13.54
C PRO A 173 -5.35 9.01 -12.78
N TRP A 174 -6.37 8.56 -13.51
CA TRP A 174 -7.62 8.04 -12.95
C TRP A 174 -7.47 6.66 -12.29
N ASP A 175 -6.40 5.91 -12.57
CA ASP A 175 -6.13 4.63 -11.90
C ASP A 175 -5.94 4.82 -10.39
N ALA A 176 -5.54 6.02 -9.95
CA ALA A 176 -5.45 6.38 -8.55
C ALA A 176 -6.80 6.43 -7.80
N LEU A 177 -7.94 6.41 -8.51
CA LEU A 177 -9.26 6.20 -7.90
C LEU A 177 -9.37 4.82 -7.20
N LEU A 178 -8.61 3.82 -7.64
CA LEU A 178 -8.54 2.54 -6.94
C LEU A 178 -8.02 2.72 -5.50
N PHE A 179 -7.05 3.61 -5.26
CA PHE A 179 -6.64 3.98 -3.91
C PHE A 179 -7.71 4.85 -3.23
N ALA A 180 -8.16 5.92 -3.90
CA ALA A 180 -9.01 6.94 -3.32
C ALA A 180 -10.41 6.42 -2.91
N LEU A 181 -10.92 5.39 -3.60
CA LEU A 181 -12.24 4.77 -3.35
C LEU A 181 -12.14 3.39 -2.70
N ALA A 182 -10.95 2.95 -2.25
CA ALA A 182 -10.80 1.65 -1.61
C ALA A 182 -11.59 1.56 -0.31
N PRO A 183 -12.52 0.62 -0.15
CA PRO A 183 -13.26 0.46 1.12
C PRO A 183 -12.34 0.21 2.31
N ALA A 184 -11.32 -0.63 2.15
CA ALA A 184 -10.35 -0.89 3.22
C ALA A 184 -9.55 0.36 3.61
N PHE A 185 -9.30 1.31 2.71
CA PHE A 185 -8.67 2.58 3.04
C PHE A 185 -9.55 3.40 4.03
N ALA A 186 -10.84 3.56 3.78
CA ALA A 186 -11.73 4.26 4.70
C ALA A 186 -11.76 3.59 6.09
N LEU A 187 -11.81 2.26 6.13
CA LEU A 187 -11.93 1.51 7.38
C LEU A 187 -10.64 1.49 8.23
N THR A 188 -9.46 1.54 7.59
CA THR A 188 -8.19 1.27 8.27
C THR A 188 -7.26 2.47 8.38
N ALA A 189 -7.53 3.58 7.68
CA ALA A 189 -6.63 4.74 7.57
C ALA A 189 -6.26 5.40 8.92
N THR A 190 -7.14 5.30 9.92
CA THR A 190 -6.95 5.89 11.25
C THR A 190 -6.77 4.84 12.36
N ILE A 191 -6.43 3.60 12.00
CA ILE A 191 -6.09 2.58 13.01
C ILE A 191 -4.72 2.88 13.61
N ASN A 192 -3.72 3.18 12.75
CA ASN A 192 -2.32 3.36 13.10
C ASN A 192 -1.66 4.38 12.15
N TRP A 193 -0.37 4.61 12.25
CA TRP A 193 0.40 5.64 11.51
C TRP A 193 0.95 5.18 10.16
N ASP A 194 0.45 4.12 9.57
CA ASP A 194 0.97 3.49 8.36
C ASP A 194 1.00 4.43 7.14
N LEU A 195 0.03 5.35 7.04
CA LEU A 195 -0.05 6.30 5.92
C LEU A 195 1.20 7.19 5.77
N LEU A 196 1.96 7.43 6.83
CA LEU A 196 3.23 8.16 6.74
C LEU A 196 4.25 7.42 5.84
N ALA A 197 4.49 6.14 6.13
CA ALA A 197 5.41 5.33 5.34
C ALA A 197 4.92 5.16 3.90
N ILE A 198 3.60 5.01 3.71
CA ILE A 198 2.97 4.85 2.41
C ILE A 198 3.10 6.15 1.59
N ALA A 199 2.92 7.31 2.19
CA ALA A 199 3.07 8.61 1.53
C ALA A 199 4.50 8.81 1.02
N LEU A 200 5.50 8.50 1.86
CA LEU A 200 6.91 8.56 1.49
C LEU A 200 7.24 7.53 0.38
N THR A 201 6.69 6.32 0.46
CA THR A 201 6.87 5.29 -0.57
C THR A 201 6.26 5.71 -1.91
N ALA A 202 5.02 6.22 -1.90
CA ALA A 202 4.34 6.69 -3.11
C ALA A 202 5.08 7.90 -3.73
N ALA A 203 5.55 8.83 -2.90
CA ALA A 203 6.40 9.94 -3.36
C ALA A 203 7.73 9.44 -3.95
N GLY A 204 8.34 8.43 -3.32
CA GLY A 204 9.52 7.74 -3.85
C GLY A 204 9.26 7.15 -5.23
N MET A 205 8.21 6.36 -5.39
CA MET A 205 7.84 5.77 -6.68
C MET A 205 7.60 6.83 -7.77
N LEU A 206 6.98 7.96 -7.41
CA LEU A 206 6.84 9.10 -8.31
C LEU A 206 8.22 9.67 -8.70
N MET A 207 9.17 9.80 -7.77
CA MET A 207 10.52 10.29 -8.08
C MET A 207 11.27 9.31 -8.97
N TRP A 208 11.16 8.01 -8.74
CA TRP A 208 11.72 6.98 -9.63
C TRP A 208 11.15 7.09 -11.04
N SER A 209 9.83 7.20 -11.19
CA SER A 209 9.17 7.37 -12.50
C SER A 209 9.63 8.63 -13.26
N ARG A 210 10.24 9.60 -12.56
CA ARG A 210 10.83 10.82 -13.14
C ARG A 210 12.35 10.70 -13.36
N GLY A 211 12.94 9.53 -13.17
CA GLY A 211 14.39 9.31 -13.27
C GLY A 211 15.23 9.90 -12.14
N ARG A 212 14.60 10.38 -11.05
CA ARG A 212 15.28 10.97 -9.89
C ARG A 212 15.68 9.89 -8.88
N THR A 213 16.67 9.08 -9.24
CA THR A 213 17.00 7.84 -8.51
C THR A 213 17.49 8.07 -7.09
N VAL A 214 18.32 9.11 -6.84
CA VAL A 214 18.78 9.44 -5.49
C VAL A 214 17.63 9.93 -4.61
N LEU A 215 16.74 10.78 -5.15
CA LEU A 215 15.58 11.28 -4.38
C LEU A 215 14.57 10.17 -4.09
N PHE A 216 14.39 9.21 -5.01
CA PHE A 216 13.67 7.98 -4.71
C PHE A 216 14.30 7.29 -3.50
N GLY A 217 15.62 7.09 -3.51
CA GLY A 217 16.34 6.47 -2.40
C GLY A 217 16.12 7.21 -1.09
N VAL A 218 16.29 8.53 -1.06
CA VAL A 218 16.03 9.34 0.15
C VAL A 218 14.63 9.11 0.71
N LEU A 219 13.62 9.13 -0.15
CA LEU A 219 12.22 8.92 0.29
C LEU A 219 11.98 7.48 0.77
N ILE A 220 12.58 6.47 0.15
CA ILE A 220 12.50 5.07 0.61
C ILE A 220 13.26 4.89 1.94
N GLY A 221 14.41 5.54 2.12
CA GLY A 221 15.14 5.50 3.40
C GLY A 221 14.32 6.09 4.55
N LEU A 222 13.69 7.24 4.34
CA LEU A 222 12.76 7.84 5.31
C LEU A 222 11.52 6.95 5.52
N ALA A 223 10.94 6.40 4.46
CA ALA A 223 9.82 5.47 4.56
C ALA A 223 10.19 4.23 5.40
N THR A 224 11.41 3.71 5.22
CA THR A 224 11.94 2.58 6.01
C THR A 224 12.17 2.97 7.49
N ALA A 225 12.53 4.22 7.76
CA ALA A 225 12.62 4.74 9.13
C ALA A 225 11.23 4.96 9.77
N ALA A 226 10.14 4.94 8.99
CA ALA A 226 8.76 4.97 9.49
C ALA A 226 8.14 3.57 9.60
N LYS A 227 8.41 2.66 8.67
CA LYS A 227 7.99 1.24 8.66
C LYS A 227 9.02 0.45 7.83
N LEU A 228 9.25 -0.81 8.19
CA LEU A 228 10.35 -1.58 7.57
C LEU A 228 10.11 -1.95 6.10
N TYR A 229 8.86 -2.21 5.69
CA TYR A 229 8.53 -2.80 4.38
C TYR A 229 9.07 -2.03 3.14
N PRO A 230 9.22 -0.68 3.13
CA PRO A 230 9.66 0.03 1.93
C PRO A 230 11.08 -0.34 1.47
N VAL A 231 11.94 -0.86 2.36
CA VAL A 231 13.28 -1.34 2.00
C VAL A 231 13.22 -2.47 0.95
N LEU A 232 12.14 -3.25 0.92
CA LEU A 232 11.94 -4.35 -0.03
C LEU A 232 11.91 -3.87 -1.49
N LEU A 233 11.53 -2.61 -1.74
CA LEU A 233 11.53 -2.02 -3.06
C LEU A 233 12.95 -1.87 -3.62
N LEU A 234 13.97 -1.74 -2.76
CA LEU A 234 15.38 -1.77 -3.21
C LEU A 234 15.76 -3.15 -3.75
N GLY A 235 15.26 -4.23 -3.16
CA GLY A 235 15.45 -5.59 -3.69
C GLY A 235 14.80 -5.78 -5.07
N VAL A 236 13.62 -5.21 -5.28
CA VAL A 236 12.97 -5.19 -6.60
C VAL A 236 13.82 -4.44 -7.62
N LEU A 237 14.31 -3.24 -7.26
CA LEU A 237 15.16 -2.46 -8.14
C LEU A 237 16.51 -3.11 -8.41
N PHE A 238 17.08 -3.85 -7.45
CA PHE A 238 18.29 -4.64 -7.68
C PHE A 238 18.11 -5.58 -8.88
N VAL A 239 17.06 -6.38 -8.88
CA VAL A 239 16.80 -7.36 -9.95
C VAL A 239 16.49 -6.67 -11.29
N LEU A 240 15.66 -5.62 -11.29
CA LEU A 240 15.29 -4.89 -12.51
C LEU A 240 16.49 -4.12 -13.10
N CYS A 241 17.29 -3.48 -12.25
CA CYS A 241 18.50 -2.78 -12.69
C CYS A 241 19.60 -3.77 -13.14
N TRP A 242 19.68 -4.94 -12.54
CA TRP A 242 20.56 -6.02 -13.01
C TRP A 242 20.14 -6.45 -14.42
N ARG A 243 18.86 -6.76 -14.62
CA ARG A 243 18.34 -7.14 -15.94
C ARG A 243 18.59 -6.08 -17.02
N ALA A 244 18.46 -4.79 -16.66
CA ALA A 244 18.62 -3.66 -17.58
C ALA A 244 20.02 -3.03 -17.60
N GLY A 245 20.99 -3.53 -16.85
CA GLY A 245 22.33 -2.95 -16.72
C GLY A 245 22.38 -1.55 -16.09
N LYS A 246 21.36 -1.13 -15.33
CA LYS A 246 21.24 0.23 -14.77
C LYS A 246 21.88 0.40 -13.38
N TRP A 247 23.07 -0.11 -13.19
CA TRP A 247 23.77 -0.14 -11.88
C TRP A 247 24.00 1.22 -11.24
N ARG A 248 24.27 2.27 -12.02
CA ARG A 248 24.44 3.63 -11.48
C ARG A 248 23.15 4.15 -10.85
N ALA A 249 22.00 3.85 -11.46
CA ALA A 249 20.70 4.23 -10.94
C ALA A 249 20.38 3.48 -9.63
N PHE A 250 20.67 2.19 -9.59
CA PHE A 250 20.55 1.38 -8.38
C PHE A 250 21.46 1.90 -7.26
N GLY A 251 22.75 2.13 -7.55
CA GLY A 251 23.71 2.68 -6.59
C GLY A 251 23.27 4.02 -6.02
N GLY A 252 22.75 4.93 -6.87
CA GLY A 252 22.18 6.21 -6.42
C GLY A 252 20.97 6.04 -5.50
N ALA A 253 20.09 5.08 -5.80
CA ALA A 253 18.93 4.75 -4.95
C ALA A 253 19.37 4.20 -3.59
N VAL A 254 20.31 3.26 -3.56
CA VAL A 254 20.83 2.67 -2.31
C VAL A 254 21.54 3.71 -1.45
N LEU A 255 22.41 4.53 -2.04
CA LEU A 255 23.13 5.59 -1.31
C LEU A 255 22.14 6.61 -0.72
N GLY A 256 21.13 7.03 -1.50
CA GLY A 256 20.09 7.90 -1.00
C GLY A 256 19.31 7.29 0.16
N ALA A 257 18.94 6.01 0.05
CA ALA A 257 18.19 5.31 1.07
C ALA A 257 19.01 5.11 2.36
N ALA A 258 20.23 4.64 2.24
CA ALA A 258 21.13 4.45 3.38
C ALA A 258 21.42 5.77 4.08
N GLY A 259 21.75 6.84 3.33
CA GLY A 259 22.02 8.16 3.88
C GLY A 259 20.82 8.72 4.65
N ALA A 260 19.61 8.69 4.06
CA ALA A 260 18.41 9.21 4.71
C ALA A 260 18.00 8.38 5.93
N TRP A 261 18.09 7.03 5.85
CA TRP A 261 17.83 6.15 6.97
C TRP A 261 18.80 6.41 8.13
N LEU A 262 20.10 6.56 7.83
CA LEU A 262 21.14 6.88 8.84
C LEU A 262 20.89 8.25 9.49
N VAL A 263 20.56 9.28 8.72
CA VAL A 263 20.24 10.60 9.26
C VAL A 263 19.07 10.54 10.25
N ALA A 264 18.05 9.75 9.95
CA ALA A 264 16.90 9.58 10.84
C ALA A 264 17.22 8.75 12.08
N ASN A 265 17.99 7.68 11.96
CA ASN A 265 18.17 6.70 13.04
C ASN A 265 19.43 6.92 13.87
N LEU A 266 20.54 7.37 13.25
CA LEU A 266 21.85 7.45 13.92
C LEU A 266 21.85 8.29 15.19
N PRO A 267 21.18 9.47 15.26
CA PRO A 267 21.13 10.23 16.50
C PRO A 267 20.51 9.44 17.66
N VAL A 268 19.40 8.74 17.40
CA VAL A 268 18.71 7.92 18.42
C VAL A 268 19.52 6.67 18.76
N MET A 269 20.13 6.02 17.76
CA MET A 269 21.01 4.86 17.97
C MET A 269 22.18 5.19 18.91
N VAL A 270 22.80 6.35 18.75
CA VAL A 270 23.98 6.74 19.52
C VAL A 270 23.61 7.22 20.92
N LEU A 271 22.49 7.95 21.05
CA LEU A 271 22.11 8.60 22.30
C LEU A 271 21.15 7.76 23.16
N ALA A 272 20.39 6.83 22.57
CA ALA A 272 19.35 6.05 23.22
C ALA A 272 19.22 4.65 22.61
N TRP A 273 20.29 3.85 22.66
CA TRP A 273 20.37 2.51 22.05
C TRP A 273 19.25 1.57 22.49
N GLU A 274 18.95 1.53 23.80
CA GLU A 274 17.90 0.67 24.35
C GLU A 274 16.53 1.01 23.75
N GLY A 275 16.18 2.30 23.71
CA GLY A 275 14.93 2.75 23.10
C GLY A 275 14.88 2.51 21.60
N TRP A 276 15.99 2.76 20.90
CA TRP A 276 16.06 2.51 19.45
C TRP A 276 15.92 1.04 19.09
N SER A 277 16.56 0.15 19.84
CA SER A 277 16.54 -1.29 19.60
C SER A 277 15.19 -1.95 19.92
N LYS A 278 14.34 -1.29 20.75
CA LYS A 278 13.06 -1.85 21.20
C LYS A 278 12.13 -2.27 20.05
N PHE A 279 12.07 -1.50 18.97
CA PHE A 279 11.29 -1.88 17.79
C PHE A 279 11.71 -3.24 17.22
N TYR A 280 13.01 -3.51 17.15
CA TYR A 280 13.55 -4.75 16.57
C TYR A 280 13.36 -5.93 17.51
N THR A 281 13.67 -5.76 18.80
CA THR A 281 13.50 -6.82 19.82
C THR A 281 12.03 -7.18 19.97
N PHE A 282 11.14 -6.20 20.10
CA PHE A 282 9.69 -6.41 20.16
C PHE A 282 9.19 -7.15 18.92
N SER A 283 9.66 -6.75 17.72
CA SER A 283 9.25 -7.42 16.46
C SER A 283 9.70 -8.88 16.41
N GLN A 284 10.86 -9.21 16.99
CA GLN A 284 11.35 -10.60 17.05
C GLN A 284 10.61 -11.43 18.07
N GLU A 285 10.38 -10.89 19.25
CA GLU A 285 9.77 -11.56 20.40
C GLU A 285 8.26 -11.74 20.28
N ARG A 286 7.61 -10.86 19.49
CA ARG A 286 6.15 -10.93 19.28
C ARG A 286 5.74 -12.31 18.78
N PRO A 287 4.77 -12.98 19.44
CA PRO A 287 4.27 -14.28 19.01
C PRO A 287 3.48 -14.19 17.70
N ILE A 288 2.99 -15.35 17.23
CA ILE A 288 1.98 -15.43 16.18
C ILE A 288 0.74 -14.66 16.64
N ASP A 289 0.23 -13.80 15.76
CA ASP A 289 -0.83 -12.90 16.12
C ASP A 289 -1.90 -12.81 15.01
N PHE A 290 -2.90 -11.99 15.25
CA PHE A 290 -4.12 -11.87 14.44
C PHE A 290 -3.85 -11.78 12.94
N GLY A 291 -4.74 -12.43 12.16
CA GLY A 291 -4.77 -12.38 10.70
C GLY A 291 -3.70 -13.18 9.99
N SER A 292 -2.69 -13.71 10.67
CA SER A 292 -1.63 -14.46 10.02
C SER A 292 -2.07 -15.86 9.59
N VAL A 293 -1.47 -16.35 8.50
CA VAL A 293 -1.62 -17.74 8.07
C VAL A 293 -1.16 -18.72 9.16
N TRP A 294 -0.16 -18.33 9.93
CA TRP A 294 0.39 -19.13 11.02
C TRP A 294 -0.61 -19.31 12.18
N LEU A 295 -1.37 -18.25 12.50
CA LEU A 295 -2.46 -18.35 13.49
C LEU A 295 -3.55 -19.30 12.99
N LEU A 296 -3.94 -19.19 11.73
CA LEU A 296 -4.92 -20.09 11.12
C LEU A 296 -4.47 -21.57 11.21
N ILE A 297 -3.20 -21.85 10.87
CA ILE A 297 -2.63 -23.20 10.96
C ILE A 297 -2.59 -23.68 12.41
N SER A 298 -2.12 -22.84 13.34
CA SER A 298 -2.04 -23.18 14.78
C SER A 298 -3.42 -23.50 15.36
N GLN A 299 -4.42 -22.65 15.08
CA GLN A 299 -5.80 -22.87 15.54
C GLN A 299 -6.44 -24.14 14.95
N ARG A 300 -6.14 -24.47 13.68
CA ARG A 300 -6.68 -25.67 13.01
C ARG A 300 -6.00 -26.97 13.46
N SER A 301 -4.69 -26.92 13.70
CA SER A 301 -3.92 -28.09 14.14
C SER A 301 -4.05 -28.36 15.64
N GLY A 302 -4.49 -27.36 16.42
CA GLY A 302 -4.50 -27.41 17.89
C GLY A 302 -3.09 -27.37 18.51
N ASN A 303 -2.04 -27.15 17.71
CA ASN A 303 -0.65 -27.14 18.17
C ASN A 303 -0.05 -25.74 18.05
N PRO A 304 0.63 -25.21 19.08
CA PRO A 304 1.38 -23.95 18.99
C PRO A 304 2.56 -24.13 18.05
N LEU A 305 2.78 -23.13 17.18
CA LEU A 305 3.95 -23.09 16.28
C LEU A 305 5.09 -22.35 16.99
N HIS A 306 6.10 -23.08 17.44
CA HIS A 306 7.22 -22.53 18.22
C HIS A 306 8.21 -21.72 17.38
N ASP A 307 8.46 -22.09 16.11
CA ASP A 307 9.48 -21.48 15.24
C ASP A 307 8.92 -20.56 14.16
N ALA A 308 7.83 -19.86 14.45
CA ALA A 308 7.11 -19.03 13.49
C ALA A 308 8.01 -17.97 12.79
N ASN A 309 9.01 -17.42 13.50
CA ASN A 309 9.97 -16.48 12.91
C ASN A 309 10.78 -17.12 11.80
N THR A 310 11.28 -18.34 12.02
CA THR A 310 12.09 -19.09 11.04
C THR A 310 11.25 -19.41 9.81
N TYR A 311 10.03 -19.92 10.00
CA TYR A 311 9.12 -20.25 8.88
C TYR A 311 8.70 -19.01 8.11
N ALA A 312 8.31 -17.92 8.79
CA ALA A 312 7.91 -16.66 8.17
C ALA A 312 9.07 -16.05 7.36
N THR A 313 10.26 -16.01 7.93
CA THR A 313 11.45 -15.48 7.26
C THR A 313 11.85 -16.35 6.08
N GLY A 314 11.93 -17.67 6.29
CA GLY A 314 12.31 -18.63 5.24
C GLY A 314 11.36 -18.57 4.05
N LEU A 315 10.04 -18.57 4.30
CA LEU A 315 9.04 -18.49 3.24
C LEU A 315 9.07 -17.12 2.52
N THR A 316 9.26 -16.02 3.25
CA THR A 316 9.43 -14.69 2.65
C THR A 316 10.64 -14.64 1.72
N LEU A 317 11.80 -15.16 2.15
CA LEU A 317 13.00 -15.19 1.32
C LEU A 317 12.83 -16.09 0.09
N LEU A 318 12.19 -17.24 0.24
CA LEU A 318 11.86 -18.15 -0.86
C LEU A 318 10.98 -17.46 -1.91
N LEU A 319 9.92 -16.79 -1.48
CA LEU A 319 9.00 -16.08 -2.38
C LEU A 319 9.67 -14.86 -3.02
N CYS A 320 10.48 -14.09 -2.29
CA CYS A 320 11.27 -13.01 -2.86
C CYS A 320 12.26 -13.54 -3.92
N GLY A 321 12.91 -14.69 -3.67
CA GLY A 321 13.77 -15.38 -4.64
C GLY A 321 12.99 -15.82 -5.89
N ALA A 322 11.80 -16.41 -5.71
CA ALA A 322 10.92 -16.81 -6.81
C ALA A 322 10.46 -15.61 -7.65
N ILE A 323 10.11 -14.49 -7.01
CA ILE A 323 9.75 -13.23 -7.70
C ILE A 323 10.97 -12.67 -8.45
N GLY A 324 12.16 -12.74 -7.87
CA GLY A 324 13.40 -12.38 -8.53
C GLY A 324 13.67 -13.24 -9.77
N LEU A 325 13.49 -14.57 -9.65
CA LEU A 325 13.61 -15.50 -10.78
C LEU A 325 12.56 -15.20 -11.85
N LEU A 326 11.30 -14.97 -11.46
CA LEU A 326 10.24 -14.53 -12.38
C LEU A 326 10.66 -13.27 -13.14
N ALA A 327 11.25 -12.30 -12.45
CA ALA A 327 11.71 -11.05 -13.07
C ALA A 327 12.83 -11.28 -14.09
N LEU A 328 13.70 -12.28 -13.90
CA LEU A 328 14.81 -12.59 -14.82
C LEU A 328 14.44 -13.55 -15.96
N THR A 329 13.33 -14.30 -15.82
CA THR A 329 12.88 -15.29 -16.81
C THR A 329 11.69 -14.82 -17.64
N ALA A 330 10.92 -13.82 -17.18
CA ALA A 330 9.74 -13.31 -17.87
C ALA A 330 10.06 -12.85 -19.31
N PRO A 331 9.16 -13.09 -20.28
CA PRO A 331 9.37 -12.75 -21.69
C PRO A 331 9.67 -11.26 -21.91
N ARG A 332 9.03 -10.41 -21.12
CA ARG A 332 9.28 -8.97 -21.09
C ARG A 332 9.60 -8.56 -19.65
N ARG A 333 10.55 -7.61 -19.47
CA ARG A 333 10.88 -7.12 -18.13
C ARG A 333 9.60 -6.68 -17.42
N PRO A 334 9.29 -7.24 -16.22
CA PRO A 334 8.13 -6.82 -15.45
C PRO A 334 8.20 -5.34 -15.10
N ARG A 335 7.04 -4.70 -14.95
CA ARG A 335 6.98 -3.31 -14.48
C ARG A 335 7.39 -3.21 -13.00
N PHE A 336 8.04 -2.11 -12.64
CA PHE A 336 8.47 -1.88 -11.26
C PHE A 336 7.32 -2.04 -10.25
N ALA A 337 6.15 -1.48 -10.55
CA ALA A 337 4.98 -1.58 -9.67
C ALA A 337 4.47 -3.02 -9.50
N GLN A 338 4.56 -3.88 -10.54
CA GLN A 338 4.13 -5.29 -10.45
C GLN A 338 4.98 -6.06 -9.44
N LEU A 339 6.30 -5.94 -9.54
CA LEU A 339 7.20 -6.63 -8.62
C LEU A 339 7.15 -6.03 -7.21
N ALA A 340 7.02 -4.70 -7.07
CA ALA A 340 6.85 -4.05 -5.78
C ALA A 340 5.60 -4.57 -5.06
N PHE A 341 4.46 -4.68 -5.76
CA PHE A 341 3.25 -5.28 -5.22
C PHE A 341 3.47 -6.73 -4.77
N LEU A 342 4.06 -7.58 -5.62
CA LEU A 342 4.27 -8.99 -5.31
C LEU A 342 5.19 -9.20 -4.11
N VAL A 343 6.29 -8.44 -4.01
CA VAL A 343 7.27 -8.58 -2.91
C VAL A 343 6.66 -8.11 -1.58
N VAL A 344 5.93 -7.00 -1.57
CA VAL A 344 5.25 -6.53 -0.34
C VAL A 344 4.11 -7.48 0.03
N ALA A 345 3.34 -8.01 -0.94
CA ALA A 345 2.32 -9.02 -0.67
C ALA A 345 2.92 -10.31 -0.09
N ALA A 346 4.03 -10.81 -0.66
CA ALA A 346 4.74 -11.98 -0.11
C ALA A 346 5.18 -11.73 1.33
N PHE A 347 5.76 -10.56 1.62
CA PHE A 347 6.19 -10.20 2.97
C PHE A 347 5.04 -10.21 3.98
N ILE A 348 3.91 -9.56 3.67
CA ILE A 348 2.80 -9.47 4.63
C ILE A 348 2.02 -10.79 4.79
N LEU A 349 1.88 -11.58 3.70
CA LEU A 349 1.21 -12.88 3.75
C LEU A 349 2.00 -13.93 4.52
N CYS A 350 3.34 -13.86 4.47
CA CYS A 350 4.23 -14.75 5.21
C CYS A 350 4.49 -14.29 6.64
N ASN A 351 4.16 -13.04 6.98
CA ASN A 351 4.44 -12.51 8.30
C ASN A 351 3.62 -13.23 9.38
N LYS A 352 4.18 -13.29 10.59
CA LYS A 352 3.51 -13.87 11.77
C LYS A 352 2.35 -13.03 12.33
N VAL A 353 2.17 -11.83 11.81
CA VAL A 353 1.10 -10.89 12.15
C VAL A 353 0.56 -10.27 10.86
N TYR A 354 -0.75 -10.19 10.72
CA TYR A 354 -1.40 -9.41 9.69
C TYR A 354 -2.41 -8.44 10.33
N SER A 355 -1.93 -7.26 10.69
CA SER A 355 -2.82 -6.21 11.21
C SER A 355 -3.72 -5.64 10.10
N PRO A 356 -4.99 -5.27 10.37
CA PRO A 356 -5.94 -4.84 9.34
C PRO A 356 -5.46 -3.68 8.48
N GLN A 357 -4.64 -2.77 9.05
CA GLN A 357 -4.08 -1.64 8.32
C GLN A 357 -2.96 -2.00 7.34
N TYR A 358 -2.42 -3.22 7.34
CA TYR A 358 -1.38 -3.62 6.39
C TYR A 358 -1.88 -3.65 4.93
N VAL A 359 -3.18 -3.82 4.72
CA VAL A 359 -3.81 -3.66 3.41
C VAL A 359 -3.46 -2.33 2.74
N LEU A 360 -3.29 -1.26 3.54
CA LEU A 360 -2.93 0.08 3.04
C LEU A 360 -1.58 0.09 2.29
N TRP A 361 -0.63 -0.78 2.65
CA TRP A 361 0.66 -0.86 1.96
C TRP A 361 0.51 -1.36 0.52
N LEU A 362 -0.48 -2.22 0.29
CA LEU A 362 -0.72 -2.82 -1.02
C LEU A 362 -1.62 -1.96 -1.92
N ILE A 363 -2.55 -1.17 -1.38
CA ILE A 363 -3.55 -0.47 -2.20
C ILE A 363 -2.91 0.43 -3.28
N PRO A 364 -1.97 1.35 -2.97
CA PRO A 364 -1.34 2.17 -4.01
C PRO A 364 -0.48 1.37 -4.97
N LEU A 365 0.16 0.29 -4.50
CA LEU A 365 0.94 -0.62 -5.34
C LEU A 365 0.04 -1.40 -6.29
N ALA A 366 -1.12 -1.90 -5.83
CA ALA A 366 -2.10 -2.58 -6.65
C ALA A 366 -2.68 -1.67 -7.74
N ALA A 367 -2.97 -0.41 -7.39
CA ALA A 367 -3.45 0.60 -8.35
C ALA A 367 -2.44 0.84 -9.50
N LEU A 368 -1.14 0.78 -9.22
CA LEU A 368 -0.08 0.91 -10.22
C LEU A 368 0.24 -0.42 -10.92
N ALA A 369 0.16 -1.55 -10.20
CA ALA A 369 0.50 -2.86 -10.74
C ALA A 369 -0.57 -3.41 -11.68
N ARG A 370 -1.84 -3.31 -11.27
CA ARG A 370 -2.97 -3.87 -12.02
C ARG A 370 -4.23 -3.01 -11.86
N PRO A 371 -4.38 -1.92 -12.62
CA PRO A 371 -5.55 -1.03 -12.54
C PRO A 371 -6.78 -1.64 -13.22
N ARG A 372 -7.37 -2.67 -12.58
CA ARG A 372 -8.65 -3.29 -12.97
C ARG A 372 -9.61 -3.35 -11.79
N TRP A 373 -10.74 -2.70 -11.93
CA TRP A 373 -11.74 -2.58 -10.87
C TRP A 373 -12.30 -3.94 -10.41
N ARG A 374 -12.59 -4.86 -11.33
CA ARG A 374 -13.11 -6.18 -10.97
C ARG A 374 -12.18 -6.91 -9.99
N ASP A 375 -10.91 -7.03 -10.36
CA ASP A 375 -9.95 -7.81 -9.60
C ASP A 375 -9.60 -7.10 -8.27
N PHE A 376 -9.58 -5.76 -8.31
CA PHE A 376 -9.40 -4.93 -7.14
C PHE A 376 -10.56 -5.06 -6.15
N LEU A 377 -11.82 -5.02 -6.60
CA LEU A 377 -12.99 -5.14 -5.73
C LEU A 377 -13.14 -6.54 -5.12
N ILE A 378 -12.78 -7.60 -5.85
CA ILE A 378 -12.72 -8.95 -5.30
C ILE A 378 -11.74 -9.01 -4.12
N TRP A 379 -10.55 -8.42 -4.27
CA TRP A 379 -9.57 -8.34 -3.20
C TRP A 379 -10.07 -7.49 -2.04
N GLN A 380 -10.60 -6.30 -2.30
CA GLN A 380 -11.14 -5.41 -1.27
C GLN A 380 -12.30 -6.06 -0.48
N ALA A 381 -13.13 -6.86 -1.11
CA ALA A 381 -14.19 -7.61 -0.42
C ALA A 381 -13.60 -8.57 0.63
N GLY A 382 -12.55 -9.32 0.30
CA GLY A 382 -11.84 -10.18 1.26
C GLY A 382 -11.23 -9.40 2.42
N GLU A 383 -10.64 -8.24 2.16
CA GLU A 383 -10.06 -7.38 3.20
C GLU A 383 -11.12 -6.75 4.12
N VAL A 384 -12.28 -6.38 3.59
CA VAL A 384 -13.42 -5.89 4.39
C VAL A 384 -13.99 -7.02 5.27
N VAL A 385 -14.13 -8.23 4.71
CA VAL A 385 -14.55 -9.41 5.50
C VAL A 385 -13.55 -9.67 6.64
N TYR A 386 -12.26 -9.58 6.37
CA TYR A 386 -11.23 -9.73 7.40
C TYR A 386 -11.29 -8.61 8.44
N PHE A 387 -11.44 -7.34 8.01
CA PHE A 387 -11.59 -6.20 8.92
C PHE A 387 -12.75 -6.39 9.91
N LEU A 388 -13.91 -6.80 9.43
CA LEU A 388 -15.05 -7.09 10.30
C LEU A 388 -14.79 -8.33 11.16
N GLY A 389 -14.20 -9.36 10.57
CA GLY A 389 -13.92 -10.63 11.22
C GLY A 389 -13.01 -10.48 12.44
N ILE A 390 -11.93 -9.72 12.36
CA ILE A 390 -11.02 -9.52 13.49
C ILE A 390 -11.69 -8.76 14.63
N TRP A 391 -12.43 -7.67 14.34
CA TRP A 391 -13.07 -6.90 15.41
C TRP A 391 -14.17 -7.69 16.09
N PHE A 392 -15.00 -8.41 15.36
CA PHE A 392 -16.04 -9.23 15.95
C PHE A 392 -15.47 -10.46 16.68
N TYR A 393 -14.34 -11.00 16.25
CA TYR A 393 -13.63 -12.01 17.01
C TYR A 393 -13.06 -11.45 18.32
N LEU A 394 -12.47 -10.26 18.30
CA LEU A 394 -12.02 -9.59 19.51
C LEU A 394 -13.18 -9.24 20.44
N ALA A 395 -14.34 -8.88 19.91
CA ALA A 395 -15.55 -8.71 20.72
C ALA A 395 -15.95 -10.03 21.40
N TYR A 396 -15.90 -11.15 20.68
CA TYR A 396 -16.24 -12.48 21.21
C TYR A 396 -15.33 -12.88 22.37
N ILE A 397 -14.02 -12.78 22.22
CA ILE A 397 -13.07 -13.20 23.26
C ILE A 397 -13.01 -12.23 24.46
N ASN A 398 -13.36 -10.96 24.28
CA ASN A 398 -13.34 -9.95 25.35
C ASN A 398 -14.70 -9.75 26.04
N SER A 399 -15.77 -10.40 25.59
CA SER A 399 -17.10 -10.26 26.19
C SER A 399 -17.41 -11.30 27.30
N GLY A 400 -16.45 -12.16 27.62
CA GLY A 400 -16.63 -13.22 28.62
C GLY A 400 -17.82 -14.14 28.25
N ASP A 401 -18.63 -14.49 29.23
CA ASP A 401 -19.77 -15.41 29.04
C ASP A 401 -20.86 -14.91 28.06
N LYS A 402 -20.82 -13.62 27.68
CA LYS A 402 -21.79 -13.06 26.72
C LYS A 402 -21.54 -13.48 25.27
N HIS A 403 -20.32 -13.91 24.94
CA HIS A 403 -19.91 -14.35 23.61
C HIS A 403 -20.41 -13.45 22.46
N GLN A 404 -20.30 -12.12 22.64
CA GLN A 404 -20.74 -11.14 21.66
C GLN A 404 -19.77 -11.09 20.48
N GLY A 405 -20.23 -11.43 19.28
CA GLY A 405 -19.41 -11.30 18.09
C GLY A 405 -19.24 -12.61 17.32
N LEU A 406 -18.06 -12.80 16.73
CA LEU A 406 -17.77 -13.91 15.82
C LEU A 406 -16.90 -14.97 16.52
N PRO A 407 -17.33 -16.24 16.59
CA PRO A 407 -16.52 -17.31 17.17
C PRO A 407 -15.28 -17.61 16.31
N VAL A 408 -14.36 -18.43 16.84
CA VAL A 408 -13.07 -18.73 16.22
C VAL A 408 -13.19 -19.30 14.80
N GLU A 409 -14.18 -20.14 14.55
CA GLU A 409 -14.42 -20.74 13.23
C GLU A 409 -14.79 -19.68 12.19
N GLY A 410 -15.67 -18.75 12.57
CA GLY A 410 -16.02 -17.61 11.72
C GLY A 410 -14.82 -16.68 11.44
N TYR A 411 -13.98 -16.47 12.45
CA TYR A 411 -12.75 -15.70 12.28
C TYR A 411 -11.73 -16.40 11.35
N GLN A 412 -11.60 -17.72 11.45
CA GLN A 412 -10.77 -18.49 10.52
C GLN A 412 -11.25 -18.36 9.06
N VAL A 413 -12.56 -18.29 8.83
CA VAL A 413 -13.12 -18.00 7.49
C VAL A 413 -12.72 -16.59 7.03
N ALA A 414 -12.75 -15.60 7.92
CA ALA A 414 -12.32 -14.23 7.59
C ALA A 414 -10.82 -14.17 7.26
N ILE A 415 -9.96 -14.88 8.01
CA ILE A 415 -8.53 -15.01 7.67
C ILE A 415 -8.37 -15.67 6.29
N ALA A 416 -9.06 -16.78 6.03
CA ALA A 416 -8.97 -17.46 4.74
C ALA A 416 -9.44 -16.54 3.59
N ALA A 417 -10.47 -15.73 3.80
CA ALA A 417 -11.00 -14.82 2.79
C ALA A 417 -9.95 -13.79 2.33
N HIS A 418 -9.28 -13.07 3.26
CA HIS A 418 -8.26 -12.11 2.86
C HIS A 418 -7.03 -12.77 2.24
N LEU A 419 -6.60 -13.94 2.76
CA LEU A 419 -5.47 -14.68 2.17
C LEU A 419 -5.78 -15.09 0.72
N LEU A 420 -6.94 -15.70 0.46
CA LEU A 420 -7.33 -16.17 -0.87
C LEU A 420 -7.52 -15.03 -1.86
N THR A 421 -8.13 -13.92 -1.46
CA THR A 421 -8.34 -12.79 -2.36
C THR A 421 -7.06 -12.02 -2.64
N THR A 422 -6.13 -11.94 -1.69
CA THR A 422 -4.79 -11.38 -1.92
C THR A 422 -3.95 -12.28 -2.82
N LEU A 423 -3.99 -13.60 -2.62
CA LEU A 423 -3.35 -14.58 -3.50
C LEU A 423 -3.94 -14.54 -4.92
N TYR A 424 -5.26 -14.38 -5.05
CA TYR A 424 -5.91 -14.16 -6.35
C TYR A 424 -5.32 -12.94 -7.07
N LEU A 425 -5.20 -11.79 -6.37
CA LEU A 425 -4.63 -10.59 -6.97
C LEU A 425 -3.16 -10.78 -7.34
N CYS A 426 -2.38 -11.48 -6.52
CA CYS A 426 -1.01 -11.87 -6.86
C CYS A 426 -0.96 -12.74 -8.12
N ALA A 427 -1.83 -13.74 -8.22
CA ALA A 427 -1.87 -14.65 -9.37
C ALA A 427 -2.19 -13.92 -10.69
N VAL A 428 -3.13 -12.97 -10.68
CA VAL A 428 -3.44 -12.20 -11.89
C VAL A 428 -2.34 -11.20 -12.23
N VAL A 429 -1.57 -10.68 -11.27
CA VAL A 429 -0.37 -9.87 -11.53
C VAL A 429 0.75 -10.73 -12.12
N VAL A 430 0.99 -11.92 -11.57
CA VAL A 430 1.95 -12.90 -12.15
C VAL A 430 1.57 -13.28 -13.57
N ARG A 431 0.28 -13.51 -13.83
CA ARG A 431 -0.21 -13.76 -15.19
C ARG A 431 0.14 -12.60 -16.14
N ASP A 432 -0.06 -11.35 -15.72
CA ASP A 432 0.27 -10.17 -16.54
C ASP A 432 1.78 -10.01 -16.79
N VAL A 433 2.61 -10.54 -15.87
CA VAL A 433 4.07 -10.61 -16.05
C VAL A 433 4.46 -11.68 -17.09
N LEU A 434 3.82 -12.86 -17.02
CA LEU A 434 4.10 -13.98 -17.93
C LEU A 434 3.48 -13.80 -19.30
N LEU A 435 2.32 -13.14 -19.37
CA LEU A 435 1.54 -12.88 -20.59
C LEU A 435 1.32 -11.36 -20.72
N PRO A 436 2.34 -10.61 -21.21
CA PRO A 436 2.32 -9.14 -21.23
C PRO A 436 1.14 -8.51 -22.01
N GLU A 437 0.50 -9.24 -22.90
CA GLU A 437 -0.71 -8.83 -23.63
C GLU A 437 -1.93 -8.66 -22.71
N HIS A 438 -1.92 -9.27 -21.52
CA HIS A 438 -2.96 -9.10 -20.52
C HIS A 438 -2.75 -7.87 -19.63
N ASP A 439 -1.54 -7.28 -19.65
CA ASP A 439 -1.22 -6.09 -18.86
C ASP A 439 -1.91 -4.84 -19.43
N VAL A 440 -2.91 -4.34 -18.70
CA VAL A 440 -3.74 -3.18 -19.11
C VAL A 440 -2.93 -1.93 -19.33
N VAL A 441 -1.83 -1.76 -18.58
CA VAL A 441 -0.97 -0.57 -18.65
C VAL A 441 -0.15 -0.56 -19.94
N ARG A 442 0.12 -1.74 -20.49
CA ARG A 442 0.90 -1.91 -21.73
C ARG A 442 0.09 -1.85 -23.01
N ARG A 443 -1.24 -1.87 -22.92
CA ARG A 443 -2.13 -1.88 -24.10
C ARG A 443 -2.01 -0.63 -24.97
N ASP A 444 -1.57 0.49 -24.41
CA ASP A 444 -1.37 1.75 -25.12
C ASP A 444 0.05 1.94 -25.67
N GLY A 445 0.84 0.86 -25.74
CA GLY A 445 2.22 0.88 -26.23
C GLY A 445 3.27 1.27 -25.19
N SER A 446 2.87 1.61 -23.96
CA SER A 446 3.81 1.90 -22.87
C SER A 446 4.64 0.68 -22.48
N ASP A 447 5.88 0.87 -22.04
CA ASP A 447 6.68 -0.22 -21.45
C ASP A 447 6.48 -0.28 -19.93
N ASP A 448 7.01 0.68 -19.20
CA ASP A 448 6.82 0.82 -17.77
C ASP A 448 6.70 2.29 -17.35
N PRO A 449 5.50 2.87 -17.31
CA PRO A 449 5.31 4.27 -16.92
C PRO A 449 5.79 4.58 -15.49
N SER A 450 5.92 3.56 -14.65
CA SER A 450 6.51 3.68 -13.29
C SER A 450 8.00 3.41 -13.27
N GLY A 451 8.58 2.89 -14.34
CA GLY A 451 9.94 2.36 -14.41
C GLY A 451 11.05 3.42 -14.43
N GLY A 452 10.76 4.67 -14.77
CA GLY A 452 11.75 5.75 -14.81
C GLY A 452 12.88 5.43 -15.79
N VAL A 453 14.10 5.25 -15.27
CA VAL A 453 15.29 4.90 -16.09
C VAL A 453 15.23 3.49 -16.70
N LEU A 454 14.28 2.68 -16.28
CA LEU A 454 14.02 1.35 -16.80
C LEU A 454 13.01 1.38 -17.95
N ASP A 455 12.18 2.44 -18.06
CA ASP A 455 11.18 2.55 -19.12
C ASP A 455 11.85 2.57 -20.50
N GLY A 456 11.46 1.62 -21.37
CA GLY A 456 12.06 1.44 -22.70
C GLY A 456 13.52 0.99 -22.71
N ALA A 457 14.17 0.72 -21.58
CA ALA A 457 15.54 0.24 -21.55
C ALA A 457 15.66 -1.17 -22.14
N GLU A 458 16.79 -1.47 -22.77
CA GLU A 458 17.12 -2.82 -23.24
C GLU A 458 17.44 -3.75 -22.08
N ASP A 459 17.18 -5.06 -22.26
CA ASP A 459 17.59 -6.10 -21.33
C ASP A 459 19.01 -6.55 -21.65
N VAL A 460 19.91 -6.49 -20.65
CA VAL A 460 21.32 -6.90 -20.76
C VAL A 460 21.52 -8.32 -20.24
N PHE A 461 20.76 -8.70 -19.20
CA PHE A 461 20.85 -10.01 -18.58
C PHE A 461 19.46 -10.64 -18.41
N VAL A 462 19.29 -11.83 -19.00
CA VAL A 462 18.07 -12.64 -18.89
C VAL A 462 18.42 -14.12 -18.77
N LEU A 463 17.63 -14.88 -18.05
CA LEU A 463 17.84 -16.31 -17.83
C LEU A 463 17.05 -17.21 -18.80
N SER A 464 16.17 -16.65 -19.63
CA SER A 464 15.31 -17.41 -20.55
C SER A 464 15.51 -16.98 -22.00
N ASP A 465 15.52 -17.93 -22.94
CA ASP A 465 15.59 -17.66 -24.36
C ASP A 465 14.32 -16.94 -24.87
N ALA A 466 13.17 -17.18 -24.26
CA ALA A 466 11.93 -16.45 -24.54
C ALA A 466 12.07 -14.94 -24.27
N ALA A 467 12.92 -14.54 -23.32
CA ALA A 467 13.23 -13.15 -23.04
C ALA A 467 14.31 -12.55 -23.96
N ARG A 468 15.03 -13.40 -24.71
CA ARG A 468 16.05 -13.00 -25.70
C ARG A 468 15.51 -12.80 -27.10
N ALA A 469 14.29 -13.27 -27.38
CA ALA A 469 13.67 -13.12 -28.71
C ALA A 469 13.65 -11.64 -29.12
N PRO A 470 14.02 -11.31 -30.39
CA PRO A 470 13.93 -9.94 -30.88
C PRO A 470 12.49 -9.43 -30.68
N ARG A 471 12.35 -8.22 -30.15
CA ARG A 471 11.03 -7.56 -30.14
C ARG A 471 10.57 -7.47 -31.59
N GLU A 472 9.50 -8.18 -31.95
CA GLU A 472 8.81 -7.88 -33.21
C GLU A 472 8.47 -6.40 -33.19
N ALA A 473 9.01 -5.64 -34.13
CA ALA A 473 8.66 -4.25 -34.31
C ALA A 473 7.13 -4.21 -34.48
N ALA A 474 6.49 -3.36 -33.68
CA ALA A 474 5.05 -3.13 -33.84
C ALA A 474 4.76 -2.97 -35.34
N PRO A 475 3.73 -3.64 -35.90
CA PRO A 475 3.45 -3.57 -37.32
C PRO A 475 3.44 -2.10 -37.72
N SER A 476 4.33 -1.74 -38.66
CA SER A 476 4.35 -0.40 -39.24
C SER A 476 2.95 -0.14 -39.78
N GLU A 477 2.34 0.99 -39.44
CA GLU A 477 1.07 1.48 -39.99
C GLU A 477 1.18 1.61 -41.53
N GLY A 478 1.12 0.50 -42.28
CA GLY A 478 1.31 0.45 -43.71
C GLY A 478 0.46 -0.59 -44.42
N GLN A 479 -0.15 -1.52 -43.68
CA GLN A 479 -1.12 -2.45 -44.32
C GLN A 479 -2.55 -2.04 -43.96
N ARG A 480 -3.02 -0.94 -44.54
CA ARG A 480 -4.46 -0.76 -44.76
C ARG A 480 -4.92 -1.88 -45.70
N VAL A 481 -5.67 -2.81 -45.19
CA VAL A 481 -6.48 -3.71 -45.98
C VAL A 481 -7.48 -2.82 -46.73
N ASP A 482 -7.26 -2.65 -48.01
CA ASP A 482 -8.15 -1.94 -48.91
C ASP A 482 -9.43 -2.80 -49.08
N TRP A 483 -10.47 -2.44 -48.38
CA TRP A 483 -11.80 -3.00 -48.56
C TRP A 483 -12.33 -2.41 -49.89
N GLY A 484 -12.01 -3.08 -50.97
CA GLY A 484 -12.48 -2.73 -52.30
C GLY A 484 -13.97 -2.42 -52.27
N THR A 485 -14.28 -1.20 -52.70
CA THR A 485 -15.63 -0.79 -53.07
C THR A 485 -16.09 -1.65 -54.26
N GLY A 486 -16.99 -2.61 -53.99
CA GLY A 486 -17.71 -3.32 -55.06
C GLY A 486 -18.58 -2.36 -55.86
N PRO A 487 -18.80 -2.64 -57.14
CA PRO A 487 -19.50 -1.72 -58.06
C PRO A 487 -20.96 -1.58 -57.63
N ARG A 488 -21.43 -0.33 -57.69
CA ARG A 488 -22.86 -0.01 -57.67
C ARG A 488 -23.42 -0.32 -59.05
N ASP A 489 -24.38 -1.20 -59.14
CA ASP A 489 -25.44 -1.24 -60.13
C ASP A 489 -26.80 -1.14 -59.43
#